data_4c27029df4c62950b0d45147e7241d15
#
_entry.id   4c27029df4c62950b0d45147e7241d15
#
_cell.length_a   1.000
_cell.length_b   1.000
_cell.length_c   1.000
_cell.angle_alpha   90.00
_cell.angle_beta   90.00
_cell.angle_gamma   90.00
#
_symmetry.space_group_name_H-M   'P 1'
#
loop_
_entity.id
_entity.type
_entity.pdbx_description
1 polymer ?
#
loop_
_entity_poly.entity_id
_entity_poly.type
_entity_poly.pdbx_seq_one_letter_code
_entity_poly.pdbx_strand_id
1 'polypeptide(L)'
;MRIRVLLISAAIALLPGVAQAQTSCGTPGPGNDHWPVATAESVGLSSATLCAMVPWLSNWKEANVHSVVVVRHGKLVFEHYFSGRDEHFGVDAGEVAFGPETRHDARSVTKSITSLLVGIAIDHGWIKSVDESVVSFFPQYADLRTPERSRITLRDLLTMSSGQEWHEFDTPYTSSKNSENQMDRASDPDRYALEQPVVAPPGRVWNYDSGSSELLGAVLRKATGKPLDQLARSMLFEPLGITDVEWYKNSKGYPLAAGGLRLRPRDFAKIGQLVLRRGAWNGKQIVSPTWIDASTTPQINGFMVFFYGYQFWLGRSLVGKHPVDWSAAWGLGGQRIFIVPDLDLVAVVNAGLYKSELQGPVPLAILNQYVLRATQPVAATTDK
;
A
#
# COMPACT_ATOMS: atom_id res chain seq x y z
N MET A 1 50.14 -13.89 76.19
CA MET A 1 49.50 -12.94 75.25
C MET A 1 48.90 -13.74 74.12
N ARG A 2 47.60 -14.00 74.13
CA ARG A 2 46.91 -14.82 73.13
C ARG A 2 46.19 -13.89 72.14
N ILE A 3 46.62 -13.87 70.87
CA ILE A 3 46.03 -13.11 69.78
C ILE A 3 44.83 -13.90 69.28
N ARG A 4 43.62 -13.34 69.38
CA ARG A 4 42.42 -13.87 68.73
C ARG A 4 42.30 -13.29 67.34
N VAL A 5 42.38 -14.14 66.32
CA VAL A 5 42.07 -13.77 64.92
C VAL A 5 40.57 -13.84 64.74
N LEU A 6 39.91 -12.73 64.42
CA LEU A 6 38.51 -12.67 63.97
C LEU A 6 38.50 -12.92 62.48
N LEU A 7 37.86 -14.04 62.09
CA LEU A 7 37.46 -14.29 60.71
C LEU A 7 36.12 -13.57 60.41
N ILE A 8 36.16 -12.56 59.55
CA ILE A 8 34.98 -11.88 59.02
C ILE A 8 34.58 -12.62 57.76
N SER A 9 33.48 -13.38 57.84
CA SER A 9 32.86 -13.99 56.65
C SER A 9 32.00 -12.93 55.93
N ALA A 10 32.44 -12.50 54.74
CA ALA A 10 31.66 -11.66 53.87
C ALA A 10 30.61 -12.52 53.15
N ALA A 11 29.35 -12.36 53.49
CA ALA A 11 28.22 -12.92 52.74
C ALA A 11 28.00 -12.07 51.49
N ILE A 12 28.29 -12.64 50.31
CA ILE A 12 27.93 -12.06 49.01
C ILE A 12 26.45 -12.28 48.83
N ALA A 13 25.65 -11.24 49.02
CA ALA A 13 24.25 -11.23 48.66
C ALA A 13 24.14 -11.19 47.13
N LEU A 14 23.77 -12.32 46.51
CA LEU A 14 23.31 -12.39 45.14
C LEU A 14 21.98 -11.60 45.04
N LEU A 15 22.05 -10.39 44.50
CA LEU A 15 20.85 -9.65 44.10
C LEU A 15 20.20 -10.41 42.94
N PRO A 16 18.89 -10.73 43.05
CA PRO A 16 18.18 -11.29 41.90
C PRO A 16 18.21 -10.27 40.78
N GLY A 17 18.78 -10.66 39.64
CA GLY A 17 18.75 -9.85 38.40
C GLY A 17 17.27 -9.51 38.13
N VAL A 18 16.98 -8.21 38.13
CA VAL A 18 15.69 -7.70 37.68
C VAL A 18 15.66 -8.05 36.20
N ALA A 19 14.98 -9.16 35.86
CA ALA A 19 14.56 -9.40 34.49
C ALA A 19 13.71 -8.19 34.10
N GLN A 20 14.30 -7.28 33.30
CA GLN A 20 13.51 -6.25 32.64
C GLN A 20 12.40 -6.98 31.91
N ALA A 21 11.18 -6.82 32.39
CA ALA A 21 9.99 -7.22 31.65
C ALA A 21 10.12 -6.52 30.29
N GLN A 22 10.48 -7.27 29.24
CA GLN A 22 10.35 -6.82 27.88
C GLN A 22 8.90 -6.37 27.74
N THR A 23 8.69 -5.06 27.67
CA THR A 23 7.41 -4.50 27.29
C THR A 23 7.10 -5.13 25.94
N SER A 24 6.23 -6.14 25.95
CA SER A 24 5.75 -6.74 24.72
C SER A 24 5.09 -5.61 23.94
N CYS A 25 5.65 -5.20 22.81
CA CYS A 25 5.01 -4.24 21.90
C CYS A 25 3.82 -4.88 21.17
N GLY A 26 3.23 -5.87 21.82
CA GLY A 26 2.01 -6.55 21.51
C GLY A 26 2.15 -7.57 20.36
N THR A 27 2.04 -8.86 20.70
CA THR A 27 1.47 -9.80 19.74
C THR A 27 0.06 -9.32 19.44
N PRO A 28 -0.33 -9.19 18.14
CA PRO A 28 -1.66 -8.74 17.79
C PRO A 28 -2.74 -9.57 18.47
N GLY A 29 -3.77 -8.91 18.99
CA GLY A 29 -4.93 -9.59 19.52
C GLY A 29 -5.78 -10.24 18.42
N PRO A 30 -6.57 -11.29 18.74
CA PRO A 30 -7.56 -11.78 17.81
C PRO A 30 -8.57 -10.66 17.53
N GLY A 31 -8.70 -10.29 16.26
CA GLY A 31 -9.71 -9.33 15.80
C GLY A 31 -11.05 -10.01 15.51
N ASN A 32 -12.07 -9.21 15.25
CA ASN A 32 -13.37 -9.70 14.78
C ASN A 32 -13.30 -10.31 13.36
N ASP A 33 -12.17 -10.12 12.68
CA ASP A 33 -11.92 -10.60 11.31
C ASP A 33 -11.41 -12.05 11.27
N HIS A 34 -11.22 -12.68 12.42
CA HIS A 34 -10.72 -14.06 12.58
C HIS A 34 -9.39 -14.33 11.86
N TRP A 35 -8.60 -13.30 11.56
CA TRP A 35 -7.31 -13.48 10.90
C TRP A 35 -6.35 -14.18 11.88
N PRO A 36 -5.63 -15.24 11.44
CA PRO A 36 -4.68 -15.93 12.30
C PRO A 36 -3.61 -14.98 12.82
N VAL A 37 -3.37 -15.01 14.13
CA VAL A 37 -2.31 -14.28 14.81
C VAL A 37 -1.19 -15.21 15.24
N ALA A 38 0.04 -14.70 15.36
CA ALA A 38 1.19 -15.46 15.84
C ALA A 38 2.19 -14.52 16.51
N THR A 39 3.10 -15.09 17.32
CA THR A 39 4.26 -14.35 17.80
C THR A 39 5.26 -14.16 16.67
N ALA A 40 6.02 -13.08 16.68
CA ALA A 40 7.05 -12.79 15.67
C ALA A 40 8.06 -13.94 15.58
N GLU A 41 8.51 -14.48 16.71
CA GLU A 41 9.48 -15.57 16.78
C GLU A 41 8.97 -16.86 16.14
N SER A 42 7.67 -17.17 16.31
CA SER A 42 7.08 -18.40 15.76
C SER A 42 7.07 -18.43 14.22
N VAL A 43 7.29 -17.29 13.59
CA VAL A 43 7.41 -17.15 12.14
C VAL A 43 8.79 -16.68 11.71
N GLY A 44 9.79 -16.73 12.59
CA GLY A 44 11.18 -16.39 12.29
C GLY A 44 11.43 -14.87 12.16
N LEU A 45 10.70 -14.04 12.89
CA LEU A 45 10.97 -12.61 13.05
C LEU A 45 11.46 -12.30 14.46
N SER A 46 12.35 -11.30 14.61
CA SER A 46 12.75 -10.77 15.90
C SER A 46 11.71 -9.74 16.39
N SER A 47 10.97 -10.07 17.43
CA SER A 47 10.08 -9.11 18.10
C SER A 47 10.84 -7.92 18.66
N ALA A 48 12.05 -8.13 19.18
CA ALA A 48 12.90 -7.05 19.69
C ALA A 48 13.22 -6.01 18.59
N THR A 49 13.50 -6.46 17.36
CA THR A 49 13.76 -5.56 16.22
C THR A 49 12.49 -4.82 15.80
N LEU A 50 11.35 -5.50 15.74
CA LEU A 50 10.07 -4.84 15.43
C LEU A 50 9.69 -3.83 16.52
N CYS A 51 9.86 -4.20 17.79
CA CYS A 51 9.52 -3.35 18.93
C CYS A 51 10.41 -2.11 19.04
N ALA A 52 11.67 -2.18 18.60
CA ALA A 52 12.57 -1.03 18.58
C ALA A 52 12.05 0.11 17.67
N MET A 53 11.18 -0.19 16.71
CA MET A 53 10.52 0.80 15.86
C MET A 53 9.57 1.72 16.66
N VAL A 54 8.90 1.19 17.67
CA VAL A 54 7.86 1.93 18.41
C VAL A 54 8.43 3.17 19.10
N PRO A 55 9.46 3.09 19.98
CA PRO A 55 10.04 4.28 20.58
C PRO A 55 10.72 5.21 19.56
N TRP A 56 11.27 4.67 18.46
CA TRP A 56 11.84 5.50 17.40
C TRP A 56 10.77 6.39 16.77
N LEU A 57 9.61 5.84 16.37
CA LEU A 57 8.51 6.60 15.80
C LEU A 57 7.85 7.52 16.83
N SER A 58 7.66 7.07 18.07
CA SER A 58 7.05 7.89 19.14
C SER A 58 7.88 9.15 19.48
N ASN A 59 9.21 9.04 19.34
CA ASN A 59 10.12 10.16 19.59
C ASN A 59 10.32 11.07 18.38
N TRP A 60 9.99 10.59 17.17
CA TRP A 60 10.09 11.37 15.94
C TRP A 60 8.70 11.79 15.45
N LYS A 61 8.19 12.86 16.05
CA LYS A 61 6.82 13.33 15.81
C LYS A 61 6.55 13.75 14.37
N GLU A 62 7.57 14.26 13.66
CA GLU A 62 7.47 14.68 12.27
C GLU A 62 7.23 13.48 11.32
N ALA A 63 7.56 12.24 11.76
CA ALA A 63 7.26 11.03 11.01
C ALA A 63 5.75 10.76 10.90
N ASN A 64 4.95 11.28 11.83
CA ASN A 64 3.49 11.25 11.85
C ASN A 64 2.91 9.93 11.32
N VAL A 65 3.48 8.80 11.77
CA VAL A 65 3.02 7.45 11.44
C VAL A 65 1.81 7.13 12.31
N HIS A 66 0.77 6.57 11.69
CA HIS A 66 -0.49 6.27 12.34
C HIS A 66 -0.66 4.79 12.65
N SER A 67 -0.16 3.92 11.76
CA SER A 67 -0.16 2.48 12.01
C SER A 67 0.94 1.77 11.24
N VAL A 68 1.41 0.66 11.82
CA VAL A 68 2.25 -0.34 11.15
C VAL A 68 1.67 -1.71 11.41
N VAL A 69 1.45 -2.49 10.34
CA VAL A 69 0.92 -3.86 10.41
C VAL A 69 1.86 -4.78 9.64
N VAL A 70 2.27 -5.91 10.24
CA VAL A 70 3.13 -6.90 9.58
C VAL A 70 2.46 -8.27 9.60
N VAL A 71 2.43 -8.90 8.43
CA VAL A 71 1.95 -10.26 8.21
C VAL A 71 3.10 -11.11 7.69
N ARG A 72 3.28 -12.30 8.22
CA ARG A 72 4.23 -13.29 7.71
C ARG A 72 3.62 -14.69 7.75
N HIS A 73 3.85 -15.46 6.68
CA HIS A 73 3.28 -16.81 6.50
C HIS A 73 1.75 -16.84 6.68
N GLY A 74 1.08 -15.76 6.22
CA GLY A 74 -0.38 -15.61 6.32
C GLY A 74 -0.89 -15.28 7.72
N LYS A 75 -0.01 -15.02 8.69
CA LYS A 75 -0.37 -14.69 10.07
C LYS A 75 -0.02 -13.25 10.40
N LEU A 76 -0.92 -12.56 11.09
CA LEU A 76 -0.68 -11.24 11.65
C LEU A 76 0.29 -11.39 12.83
N VAL A 77 1.44 -10.71 12.78
CA VAL A 77 2.53 -10.92 13.73
C VAL A 77 2.97 -9.65 14.46
N PHE A 78 2.60 -8.51 13.93
CA PHE A 78 2.85 -7.21 14.54
C PHE A 78 1.78 -6.21 14.10
N GLU A 79 1.26 -5.45 15.02
CA GLU A 79 0.49 -4.25 14.75
C GLU A 79 0.72 -3.22 15.84
N HIS A 80 0.90 -1.98 15.45
CA HIS A 80 1.00 -0.87 16.39
C HIS A 80 0.33 0.38 15.82
N TYR A 81 -0.32 1.13 16.70
CA TYR A 81 -1.10 2.30 16.36
C TYR A 81 -0.62 3.48 17.16
N PHE A 82 -0.55 4.65 16.54
CA PHE A 82 -0.09 5.89 17.13
C PHE A 82 -1.20 6.94 17.05
N SER A 83 -1.11 7.99 17.85
CA SER A 83 -1.88 9.21 17.63
C SER A 83 -1.11 10.15 16.74
N GLY A 84 -1.81 10.90 15.90
CA GLY A 84 -1.20 11.88 15.03
C GLY A 84 -2.22 12.74 14.29
N ARG A 85 -1.77 13.82 13.68
CA ARG A 85 -2.63 14.68 12.86
C ARG A 85 -2.97 13.97 11.56
N ASP A 86 -4.26 14.01 11.20
CA ASP A 86 -4.76 13.41 9.97
C ASP A 86 -5.59 14.41 9.16
N GLU A 87 -5.83 14.05 7.92
CA GLU A 87 -6.82 14.68 7.06
C GLU A 87 -7.65 13.61 6.34
N HIS A 88 -8.94 13.88 6.15
CA HIS A 88 -9.80 13.03 5.36
C HIS A 88 -9.94 13.64 3.98
N PHE A 89 -9.23 13.08 3.01
CA PHE A 89 -9.21 13.51 1.62
C PHE A 89 -9.01 15.05 1.47
N GLY A 90 -8.02 15.57 2.21
CA GLY A 90 -7.66 17.00 2.19
C GLY A 90 -8.37 17.87 3.22
N VAL A 91 -9.35 17.33 3.95
CA VAL A 91 -10.03 18.06 5.06
C VAL A 91 -9.35 17.70 6.38
N ASP A 92 -8.83 18.71 7.09
CA ASP A 92 -8.15 18.53 8.37
C ASP A 92 -9.07 17.82 9.39
N ALA A 93 -8.61 16.69 9.91
CA ALA A 93 -9.28 15.92 10.95
C ALA A 93 -8.71 16.17 12.36
N GLY A 94 -7.67 16.98 12.47
CA GLY A 94 -6.97 17.24 13.74
C GLY A 94 -6.15 16.07 14.23
N GLU A 95 -6.00 15.98 15.55
CA GLU A 95 -5.33 14.86 16.23
C GLU A 95 -6.28 13.67 16.33
N VAL A 96 -5.86 12.53 15.81
CA VAL A 96 -6.63 11.27 15.80
C VAL A 96 -5.88 10.20 16.58
N ALA A 97 -6.55 9.54 17.51
CA ALA A 97 -6.03 8.31 18.15
C ALA A 97 -6.38 7.12 17.26
N PHE A 98 -5.38 6.57 16.57
CA PHE A 98 -5.60 5.45 15.67
C PHE A 98 -5.69 4.12 16.42
N GLY A 99 -6.41 3.18 15.83
CA GLY A 99 -6.60 1.83 16.34
C GLY A 99 -6.96 0.87 15.19
N PRO A 100 -7.15 -0.43 15.49
CA PRO A 100 -7.41 -1.44 14.47
C PRO A 100 -8.70 -1.20 13.68
N GLU A 101 -9.67 -0.50 14.28
CA GLU A 101 -10.97 -0.20 13.64
C GLU A 101 -11.02 1.21 13.02
N THR A 102 -9.95 2.01 13.14
CA THR A 102 -9.92 3.37 12.57
C THR A 102 -9.57 3.30 11.09
N ARG A 103 -10.50 3.70 10.22
CA ARG A 103 -10.23 3.79 8.79
C ARG A 103 -9.22 4.88 8.49
N HIS A 104 -8.35 4.63 7.53
CA HIS A 104 -7.36 5.55 7.01
C HIS A 104 -7.54 5.76 5.51
N ASP A 105 -7.22 6.96 5.01
CA ASP A 105 -7.22 7.25 3.58
C ASP A 105 -6.20 6.36 2.86
N ALA A 106 -6.64 5.64 1.84
CA ALA A 106 -5.77 4.83 0.99
C ALA A 106 -4.97 5.70 0.01
N ARG A 107 -5.53 6.86 -0.35
CA ARG A 107 -4.99 7.69 -1.42
C ARG A 107 -4.71 6.81 -2.66
N SER A 108 -3.58 6.98 -3.30
CA SER A 108 -3.26 6.24 -4.53
C SER A 108 -3.04 4.73 -4.35
N VAL A 109 -3.06 4.16 -3.14
CA VAL A 109 -3.23 2.71 -2.94
C VAL A 109 -4.50 2.21 -3.63
N THR A 110 -5.51 3.07 -3.76
CA THR A 110 -6.76 2.82 -4.50
C THR A 110 -6.49 2.38 -5.94
N LYS A 111 -5.47 2.92 -6.60
CA LYS A 111 -5.08 2.57 -7.97
C LYS A 111 -4.73 1.09 -8.12
N SER A 112 -3.98 0.54 -7.16
CA SER A 112 -3.65 -0.89 -7.15
C SER A 112 -4.90 -1.76 -6.95
N ILE A 113 -5.86 -1.31 -6.14
CA ILE A 113 -7.15 -1.99 -5.96
C ILE A 113 -7.97 -1.93 -7.23
N THR A 114 -7.99 -0.78 -7.92
CA THR A 114 -8.64 -0.63 -9.24
C THR A 114 -8.01 -1.58 -10.27
N SER A 115 -6.67 -1.74 -10.25
CA SER A 115 -5.98 -2.72 -11.09
C SER A 115 -6.45 -4.15 -10.80
N LEU A 116 -6.57 -4.55 -9.52
CA LEU A 116 -7.09 -5.88 -9.19
C LEU A 116 -8.50 -6.09 -9.73
N LEU A 117 -9.35 -5.06 -9.73
CA LEU A 117 -10.70 -5.13 -10.31
C LEU A 117 -10.68 -5.25 -11.83
N VAL A 118 -9.69 -4.65 -12.53
CA VAL A 118 -9.49 -4.87 -13.97
C VAL A 118 -9.12 -6.32 -14.23
N GLY A 119 -8.24 -6.91 -13.43
CA GLY A 119 -7.90 -8.34 -13.52
C GLY A 119 -9.13 -9.23 -13.36
N ILE A 120 -9.94 -8.97 -12.33
CA ILE A 120 -11.20 -9.68 -12.10
C ILE A 120 -12.14 -9.52 -13.30
N ALA A 121 -12.23 -8.31 -13.88
CA ALA A 121 -13.09 -8.07 -15.04
C ALA A 121 -12.63 -8.87 -16.29
N ILE A 122 -11.33 -9.04 -16.48
CA ILE A 122 -10.76 -9.87 -17.54
C ILE A 122 -11.02 -11.36 -17.25
N ASP A 123 -10.80 -11.82 -16.01
CA ASP A 123 -11.05 -13.21 -15.60
C ASP A 123 -12.52 -13.61 -15.81
N HIS A 124 -13.46 -12.66 -15.69
CA HIS A 124 -14.89 -12.85 -15.94
C HIS A 124 -15.31 -12.60 -17.40
N GLY A 125 -14.39 -12.20 -18.28
CA GLY A 125 -14.68 -11.93 -19.69
C GLY A 125 -15.47 -10.64 -19.95
N TRP A 126 -15.61 -9.74 -18.95
CA TRP A 126 -16.26 -8.44 -19.14
C TRP A 126 -15.34 -7.47 -19.89
N ILE A 127 -14.04 -7.64 -19.79
CA ILE A 127 -12.99 -7.01 -20.58
C ILE A 127 -12.23 -8.13 -21.28
N LYS A 128 -11.98 -8.00 -22.59
CA LYS A 128 -11.35 -9.09 -23.37
C LYS A 128 -9.85 -9.23 -23.10
N SER A 129 -9.16 -8.08 -23.08
CA SER A 129 -7.72 -8.03 -22.81
C SER A 129 -7.27 -6.62 -22.44
N VAL A 130 -6.04 -6.51 -21.94
CA VAL A 130 -5.38 -5.21 -21.70
C VAL A 130 -5.02 -4.45 -22.98
N ASP A 131 -5.11 -5.11 -24.14
CA ASP A 131 -4.75 -4.53 -25.45
C ASP A 131 -5.96 -3.89 -26.15
N GLU A 132 -7.15 -3.87 -25.49
CA GLU A 132 -8.29 -3.13 -26.00
C GLU A 132 -8.04 -1.63 -25.96
N SER A 133 -8.42 -0.94 -27.05
CA SER A 133 -8.33 0.52 -27.14
C SER A 133 -9.27 1.17 -26.14
N VAL A 134 -8.76 2.12 -25.35
CA VAL A 134 -9.52 2.84 -24.31
C VAL A 134 -10.75 3.53 -24.91
N VAL A 135 -10.60 4.21 -26.04
CA VAL A 135 -11.70 4.96 -26.67
C VAL A 135 -12.84 4.08 -27.18
N SER A 136 -12.63 2.76 -27.30
CA SER A 136 -13.69 1.82 -27.67
C SER A 136 -14.79 1.70 -26.61
N PHE A 137 -14.45 1.95 -25.34
CA PHE A 137 -15.38 1.93 -24.21
C PHE A 137 -16.22 3.22 -24.10
N PHE A 138 -15.89 4.26 -24.89
CA PHE A 138 -16.51 5.57 -24.83
C PHE A 138 -17.17 5.98 -26.17
N PRO A 139 -18.21 5.25 -26.62
CA PRO A 139 -18.86 5.56 -27.90
C PRO A 139 -19.49 6.97 -27.94
N GLN A 140 -19.83 7.53 -26.77
CA GLN A 140 -20.38 8.89 -26.66
C GLN A 140 -19.36 9.99 -27.01
N TYR A 141 -18.04 9.71 -27.01
CA TYR A 141 -16.98 10.65 -27.37
C TYR A 141 -16.38 10.30 -28.74
N ALA A 142 -17.24 10.17 -29.76
CA ALA A 142 -16.83 9.80 -31.13
C ALA A 142 -15.83 10.78 -31.74
N ASP A 143 -15.91 12.06 -31.36
CA ASP A 143 -15.01 13.12 -31.75
C ASP A 143 -13.56 12.93 -31.23
N LEU A 144 -13.38 12.16 -30.16
CA LEU A 144 -12.07 11.84 -29.59
C LEU A 144 -11.42 10.60 -30.23
N ARG A 145 -12.06 9.92 -31.17
CA ARG A 145 -11.51 8.74 -31.88
C ARG A 145 -10.53 9.13 -32.97
N THR A 146 -9.42 9.75 -32.58
CA THR A 146 -8.32 10.02 -33.50
C THR A 146 -7.40 8.80 -33.65
N PRO A 147 -6.58 8.69 -34.72
CA PRO A 147 -5.62 7.59 -34.87
C PRO A 147 -4.66 7.46 -33.68
N GLU A 148 -4.23 8.57 -33.10
CA GLU A 148 -3.31 8.60 -31.96
C GLU A 148 -3.99 8.05 -30.70
N ARG A 149 -5.16 8.57 -30.32
CA ARG A 149 -5.91 8.10 -29.14
C ARG A 149 -6.40 6.67 -29.28
N SER A 150 -6.71 6.22 -30.50
CA SER A 150 -7.12 4.84 -30.75
C SER A 150 -6.02 3.81 -30.49
N ARG A 151 -4.76 4.24 -30.37
CA ARG A 151 -3.63 3.38 -29.99
C ARG A 151 -3.45 3.22 -28.50
N ILE A 152 -4.06 4.11 -27.70
CA ILE A 152 -3.97 4.01 -26.23
C ILE A 152 -4.80 2.82 -25.78
N THR A 153 -4.14 1.88 -25.12
CA THR A 153 -4.74 0.64 -24.63
C THR A 153 -4.95 0.67 -23.11
N LEU A 154 -5.70 -0.29 -22.57
CA LEU A 154 -5.83 -0.44 -21.12
C LEU A 154 -4.48 -0.75 -20.47
N ARG A 155 -3.56 -1.44 -21.20
CA ARG A 155 -2.19 -1.66 -20.75
C ARG A 155 -1.46 -0.35 -20.49
N ASP A 156 -1.60 0.63 -21.41
CA ASP A 156 -0.93 1.92 -21.29
C ASP A 156 -1.46 2.73 -20.09
N LEU A 157 -2.76 2.62 -19.78
CA LEU A 157 -3.32 3.21 -18.56
C LEU A 157 -2.80 2.51 -17.30
N LEU A 158 -2.77 1.17 -17.30
CA LEU A 158 -2.29 0.37 -16.16
C LEU A 158 -0.81 0.63 -15.86
N THR A 159 -0.02 0.90 -16.87
CA THR A 159 1.42 1.16 -16.74
C THR A 159 1.78 2.64 -16.63
N MET A 160 0.80 3.55 -16.56
CA MET A 160 1.06 5.01 -16.53
C MET A 160 1.87 5.48 -17.74
N SER A 161 1.55 4.99 -18.93
CA SER A 161 2.29 5.29 -20.17
C SER A 161 1.37 5.59 -21.35
N SER A 162 0.22 6.22 -21.08
CA SER A 162 -0.75 6.62 -22.12
C SER A 162 -0.17 7.51 -23.20
N GLY A 163 0.93 8.22 -22.91
CA GLY A 163 1.53 9.22 -23.77
C GLY A 163 0.77 10.54 -23.79
N GLN A 164 -0.25 10.68 -22.97
CA GLN A 164 -1.00 11.93 -22.83
C GLN A 164 -0.24 12.95 -21.96
N GLU A 165 -0.44 14.23 -22.24
CA GLU A 165 0.07 15.31 -21.42
C GLU A 165 -0.64 15.32 -20.07
N TRP A 166 0.16 15.21 -18.99
CA TRP A 166 -0.39 15.18 -17.64
C TRP A 166 0.63 15.74 -16.63
N HIS A 167 0.20 16.74 -15.88
CA HIS A 167 1.02 17.46 -14.91
C HIS A 167 0.52 17.19 -13.50
N GLU A 168 1.06 16.17 -12.85
CA GLU A 168 0.67 15.76 -11.50
C GLU A 168 1.87 15.66 -10.56
N PHE A 169 2.94 14.93 -10.93
CA PHE A 169 4.15 14.83 -10.12
C PHE A 169 5.05 16.07 -10.19
N ASP A 170 5.04 16.76 -11.29
CA ASP A 170 5.79 17.99 -11.53
C ASP A 170 5.07 19.25 -11.03
N THR A 171 3.81 19.13 -10.65
CA THR A 171 2.94 20.25 -10.26
C THR A 171 2.28 19.95 -8.91
N PRO A 172 2.48 20.81 -7.87
CA PRO A 172 1.90 20.55 -6.55
C PRO A 172 0.38 20.38 -6.57
N TYR A 173 -0.15 19.46 -5.78
CA TYR A 173 -1.61 19.23 -5.62
C TYR A 173 -2.37 20.47 -5.09
N THR A 174 -1.67 21.46 -4.53
CA THR A 174 -2.26 22.75 -4.15
C THR A 174 -2.41 23.72 -5.33
N SER A 175 -1.80 23.41 -6.49
CA SER A 175 -1.84 24.25 -7.68
C SER A 175 -3.12 23.99 -8.50
N SER A 176 -3.74 25.07 -8.98
CA SER A 176 -4.85 24.97 -9.93
C SER A 176 -4.43 24.45 -11.32
N LYS A 177 -3.12 24.37 -11.57
CA LYS A 177 -2.54 23.83 -12.82
C LYS A 177 -2.28 22.31 -12.75
N ASN A 178 -2.42 21.70 -11.57
CA ASN A 178 -2.30 20.25 -11.45
C ASN A 178 -3.45 19.57 -12.20
N SER A 179 -3.11 18.61 -13.05
CA SER A 179 -4.07 17.96 -13.96
C SER A 179 -5.15 17.17 -13.23
N GLU A 180 -4.83 16.53 -12.09
CA GLU A 180 -5.85 15.85 -11.25
C GLU A 180 -6.86 16.87 -10.71
N ASN A 181 -6.40 18.02 -10.18
CA ASN A 181 -7.29 19.07 -9.70
C ASN A 181 -8.16 19.67 -10.81
N GLN A 182 -7.67 19.73 -12.04
CA GLN A 182 -8.44 20.20 -13.19
C GLN A 182 -9.49 19.18 -13.59
N MET A 183 -9.13 17.90 -13.62
CA MET A 183 -10.07 16.80 -13.88
C MET A 183 -11.20 16.75 -12.84
N ASP A 184 -10.88 16.87 -11.55
CA ASP A 184 -11.87 16.83 -10.46
C ASP A 184 -12.89 17.96 -10.56
N ARG A 185 -12.50 19.10 -11.12
CA ARG A 185 -13.38 20.27 -11.34
C ARG A 185 -14.10 20.23 -12.67
N ALA A 186 -13.73 19.32 -13.58
CA ALA A 186 -14.36 19.21 -14.88
C ALA A 186 -15.80 18.74 -14.76
N SER A 187 -16.67 19.28 -15.59
CA SER A 187 -18.08 18.84 -15.68
C SER A 187 -18.20 17.39 -16.18
N ASP A 188 -17.20 16.91 -16.91
CA ASP A 188 -17.06 15.56 -17.40
C ASP A 188 -15.61 15.06 -17.21
N PRO A 189 -15.28 14.48 -16.04
CA PRO A 189 -13.92 13.98 -15.75
C PRO A 189 -13.43 12.90 -16.72
N ASP A 190 -14.32 11.98 -17.15
CA ASP A 190 -13.97 10.93 -18.10
C ASP A 190 -13.54 11.56 -19.45
N ARG A 191 -14.30 12.56 -19.93
CA ARG A 191 -13.95 13.28 -21.15
C ARG A 191 -12.66 14.08 -20.97
N TYR A 192 -12.53 14.80 -19.84
CA TYR A 192 -11.31 15.57 -19.56
C TYR A 192 -10.07 14.71 -19.65
N ALA A 193 -10.05 13.54 -19.02
CA ALA A 193 -8.91 12.63 -19.06
C ALA A 193 -8.62 12.09 -20.46
N LEU A 194 -9.67 11.78 -21.25
CA LEU A 194 -9.52 11.26 -22.61
C LEU A 194 -9.05 12.30 -23.62
N GLU A 195 -9.43 13.58 -23.45
CA GLU A 195 -9.15 14.63 -24.46
C GLU A 195 -7.75 15.26 -24.34
N GLN A 196 -6.98 14.91 -23.31
CA GLN A 196 -5.63 15.45 -23.15
C GLN A 196 -4.78 15.18 -24.40
N PRO A 197 -3.90 16.13 -24.80
CA PRO A 197 -3.02 15.95 -25.95
C PRO A 197 -2.17 14.68 -25.84
N VAL A 198 -2.03 13.94 -26.94
CA VAL A 198 -1.08 12.82 -27.01
C VAL A 198 0.26 13.39 -27.46
N VAL A 199 1.22 13.49 -26.55
CA VAL A 199 2.53 14.12 -26.74
C VAL A 199 3.68 13.13 -26.90
N ALA A 200 3.41 11.84 -26.62
CA ALA A 200 4.37 10.75 -26.80
C ALA A 200 3.65 9.49 -27.31
N PRO A 201 4.36 8.57 -27.99
CA PRO A 201 3.77 7.29 -28.35
C PRO A 201 3.35 6.51 -27.10
N PRO A 202 2.12 5.93 -27.05
CA PRO A 202 1.66 5.08 -25.94
C PRO A 202 2.64 3.93 -25.68
N GLY A 203 2.79 3.58 -24.39
CA GLY A 203 3.68 2.50 -23.92
C GLY A 203 5.17 2.84 -23.88
N ARG A 204 5.57 4.11 -24.12
CA ARG A 204 7.00 4.48 -24.22
C ARG A 204 7.54 5.29 -23.06
N VAL A 205 6.74 6.19 -22.52
CA VAL A 205 7.16 7.11 -21.47
C VAL A 205 6.24 6.96 -20.28
N TRP A 206 6.82 6.66 -19.14
CA TRP A 206 6.09 6.65 -17.89
C TRP A 206 5.82 8.09 -17.43
N ASN A 207 4.58 8.38 -17.12
CA ASN A 207 4.15 9.64 -16.52
C ASN A 207 3.03 9.37 -15.54
N TYR A 208 3.22 9.71 -14.25
CA TYR A 208 2.21 9.43 -13.24
C TYR A 208 0.94 10.21 -13.53
N ASP A 209 -0.16 9.49 -13.68
CA ASP A 209 -1.39 10.01 -14.27
C ASP A 209 -2.63 9.41 -13.57
N SER A 210 -3.25 10.19 -12.68
CA SER A 210 -4.49 9.82 -12.02
C SER A 210 -5.67 9.71 -12.99
N GLY A 211 -5.65 10.47 -14.10
CA GLY A 211 -6.66 10.36 -15.16
C GLY A 211 -6.71 8.98 -15.80
N SER A 212 -5.54 8.36 -16.02
CA SER A 212 -5.46 6.97 -16.48
C SER A 212 -6.18 6.01 -15.53
N SER A 213 -6.04 6.20 -14.22
CA SER A 213 -6.70 5.35 -13.22
C SER A 213 -8.22 5.62 -13.15
N GLU A 214 -8.65 6.87 -13.26
CA GLU A 214 -10.07 7.22 -13.35
C GLU A 214 -10.72 6.63 -14.61
N LEU A 215 -10.01 6.65 -15.75
CA LEU A 215 -10.47 6.00 -16.97
C LEU A 215 -10.61 4.47 -16.81
N LEU A 216 -9.70 3.81 -16.08
CA LEU A 216 -9.86 2.38 -15.73
C LEU A 216 -11.14 2.16 -14.91
N GLY A 217 -11.43 3.03 -13.94
CA GLY A 217 -12.69 2.99 -13.18
C GLY A 217 -13.93 3.18 -14.06
N ALA A 218 -13.85 4.11 -15.02
CA ALA A 218 -14.93 4.34 -15.99
C ALA A 218 -15.10 3.14 -16.94
N VAL A 219 -14.02 2.53 -17.41
CA VAL A 219 -14.04 1.29 -18.21
C VAL A 219 -14.71 0.15 -17.45
N LEU A 220 -14.32 -0.07 -16.18
CA LEU A 220 -14.94 -1.07 -15.32
C LEU A 220 -16.44 -0.84 -15.18
N ARG A 221 -16.88 0.39 -14.94
CA ARG A 221 -18.30 0.75 -14.86
C ARG A 221 -19.04 0.42 -16.15
N LYS A 222 -18.46 0.72 -17.31
CA LYS A 222 -19.06 0.45 -18.62
C LYS A 222 -19.10 -1.04 -18.96
N ALA A 223 -18.01 -1.76 -18.68
CA ALA A 223 -17.90 -3.18 -18.99
C ALA A 223 -18.81 -4.05 -18.10
N THR A 224 -18.97 -3.66 -16.83
CA THR A 224 -19.74 -4.46 -15.85
C THR A 224 -21.15 -3.97 -15.60
N GLY A 225 -21.47 -2.74 -15.99
CA GLY A 225 -22.75 -2.08 -15.65
C GLY A 225 -22.89 -1.71 -14.17
N LYS A 226 -21.84 -1.88 -13.36
CA LYS A 226 -21.85 -1.64 -11.90
C LYS A 226 -20.97 -0.44 -11.54
N PRO A 227 -21.37 0.39 -10.56
CA PRO A 227 -20.45 1.34 -9.92
C PRO A 227 -19.25 0.61 -9.28
N LEU A 228 -18.09 1.29 -9.27
CA LEU A 228 -16.82 0.70 -8.81
C LEU A 228 -16.88 0.18 -7.37
N ASP A 229 -17.56 0.89 -6.46
CA ASP A 229 -17.76 0.50 -5.06
C ASP A 229 -18.57 -0.80 -4.93
N GLN A 230 -19.61 -0.96 -5.75
CA GLN A 230 -20.44 -2.18 -5.76
C GLN A 230 -19.68 -3.36 -6.36
N LEU A 231 -18.93 -3.13 -7.44
CA LEU A 231 -18.07 -4.14 -8.05
C LEU A 231 -17.02 -4.62 -7.05
N ALA A 232 -16.29 -3.68 -6.44
CA ALA A 232 -15.26 -3.99 -5.44
C ALA A 232 -15.84 -4.72 -4.23
N ARG A 233 -17.00 -4.28 -3.72
CA ARG A 233 -17.68 -4.94 -2.62
C ARG A 233 -17.92 -6.41 -2.92
N SER A 234 -18.61 -6.71 -4.01
CA SER A 234 -19.04 -8.08 -4.32
C SER A 234 -17.90 -8.99 -4.77
N MET A 235 -16.92 -8.46 -5.52
CA MET A 235 -15.92 -9.28 -6.19
C MET A 235 -14.58 -9.35 -5.45
N LEU A 236 -14.30 -8.40 -4.56
CA LEU A 236 -13.01 -8.29 -3.87
C LEU A 236 -13.18 -8.20 -2.35
N PHE A 237 -13.96 -7.26 -1.83
CA PHE A 237 -13.98 -6.97 -0.40
C PHE A 237 -14.73 -8.03 0.42
N GLU A 238 -15.93 -8.42 0.02
CA GLU A 238 -16.70 -9.48 0.72
C GLU A 238 -15.96 -10.81 0.76
N PRO A 239 -15.35 -11.29 -0.35
CA PRO A 239 -14.50 -12.49 -0.31
C PRO A 239 -13.32 -12.41 0.67
N LEU A 240 -12.78 -11.21 0.91
CA LEU A 240 -11.70 -10.96 1.86
C LEU A 240 -12.20 -10.69 3.29
N GLY A 241 -13.51 -10.66 3.52
CA GLY A 241 -14.09 -10.27 4.78
C GLY A 241 -13.85 -8.79 5.14
N ILE A 242 -13.70 -7.92 4.13
CA ILE A 242 -13.60 -6.47 4.28
C ILE A 242 -15.00 -5.88 4.19
N THR A 243 -15.53 -5.42 5.31
CA THR A 243 -16.93 -4.95 5.41
C THR A 243 -17.06 -3.47 5.72
N ASP A 244 -16.02 -2.88 6.31
CA ASP A 244 -16.00 -1.46 6.70
C ASP A 244 -15.21 -0.64 5.69
N VAL A 245 -15.89 -0.14 4.67
CA VAL A 245 -15.33 0.57 3.53
C VAL A 245 -16.03 1.91 3.36
N GLU A 246 -15.24 2.96 3.20
CA GLU A 246 -15.72 4.27 2.74
C GLU A 246 -15.02 4.60 1.42
N TRP A 247 -15.75 5.19 0.47
CA TRP A 247 -15.19 5.54 -0.82
C TRP A 247 -15.71 6.90 -1.27
N TYR A 248 -14.82 7.87 -1.39
CA TYR A 248 -15.15 9.20 -1.89
C TYR A 248 -15.60 9.15 -3.34
N LYS A 249 -16.51 10.05 -3.69
CA LYS A 249 -17.12 10.11 -5.02
C LYS A 249 -16.84 11.46 -5.66
N ASN A 250 -16.73 11.47 -6.98
CA ASN A 250 -16.62 12.69 -7.76
C ASN A 250 -17.99 13.42 -7.84
N SER A 251 -18.01 14.56 -8.50
CA SER A 251 -19.23 15.39 -8.68
C SER A 251 -20.40 14.69 -9.38
N LYS A 252 -20.11 13.60 -10.13
CA LYS A 252 -21.12 12.74 -10.79
C LYS A 252 -21.59 11.58 -9.91
N GLY A 253 -21.10 11.47 -8.66
CA GLY A 253 -21.46 10.40 -7.74
C GLY A 253 -20.72 9.07 -8.00
N TYR A 254 -19.66 9.05 -8.83
CA TYR A 254 -18.85 7.86 -9.10
C TYR A 254 -17.71 7.78 -8.11
N PRO A 255 -17.41 6.59 -7.53
CA PRO A 255 -16.25 6.38 -6.68
C PRO A 255 -14.96 6.71 -7.41
N LEU A 256 -14.04 7.44 -6.75
CA LEU A 256 -12.75 7.82 -7.30
C LEU A 256 -11.85 6.58 -7.43
N ALA A 257 -11.48 6.23 -8.65
CA ALA A 257 -10.66 5.06 -8.94
C ALA A 257 -9.17 5.27 -8.65
N ALA A 258 -8.74 6.54 -8.60
CA ALA A 258 -7.33 6.91 -8.38
C ALA A 258 -6.98 7.13 -6.90
N GLY A 259 -7.94 7.45 -6.01
CA GLY A 259 -7.53 7.95 -4.70
C GLY A 259 -8.53 7.91 -3.55
N GLY A 260 -9.80 7.58 -3.79
CA GLY A 260 -10.91 7.88 -2.87
C GLY A 260 -11.22 6.85 -1.78
N LEU A 261 -10.51 5.74 -1.71
CA LEU A 261 -10.83 4.64 -0.80
C LEU A 261 -10.31 4.89 0.62
N ARG A 262 -11.07 4.45 1.63
CA ARG A 262 -10.66 4.38 3.05
C ARG A 262 -10.93 3.00 3.61
N LEU A 263 -9.93 2.42 4.25
CA LEU A 263 -9.93 1.07 4.83
C LEU A 263 -9.32 1.08 6.23
N ARG A 264 -9.61 0.05 7.02
CA ARG A 264 -8.89 -0.22 8.27
C ARG A 264 -7.48 -0.76 7.99
N PRO A 265 -6.49 -0.56 8.90
CA PRO A 265 -5.12 -1.01 8.66
C PRO A 265 -4.97 -2.50 8.35
N ARG A 266 -5.73 -3.38 9.03
CA ARG A 266 -5.75 -4.81 8.72
C ARG A 266 -6.34 -5.12 7.34
N ASP A 267 -7.28 -4.33 6.86
CA ASP A 267 -7.88 -4.52 5.54
C ASP A 267 -6.90 -4.19 4.42
N PHE A 268 -6.03 -3.18 4.59
CA PHE A 268 -4.87 -2.97 3.70
C PHE A 268 -3.97 -4.21 3.67
N ALA A 269 -3.73 -4.83 4.82
CA ALA A 269 -2.88 -6.02 4.90
C ALA A 269 -3.53 -7.24 4.22
N LYS A 270 -4.87 -7.39 4.26
CA LYS A 270 -5.58 -8.43 3.49
C LYS A 270 -5.41 -8.27 1.99
N ILE A 271 -5.44 -7.03 1.47
CA ILE A 271 -5.13 -6.76 0.05
C ILE A 271 -3.69 -7.19 -0.27
N GLY A 272 -2.72 -6.81 0.56
CA GLY A 272 -1.33 -7.24 0.40
C GLY A 272 -1.17 -8.76 0.41
N GLN A 273 -1.85 -9.43 1.34
CA GLN A 273 -1.82 -10.89 1.46
C GLN A 273 -2.46 -11.58 0.27
N LEU A 274 -3.54 -11.04 -0.30
CA LEU A 274 -4.13 -11.52 -1.54
C LEU A 274 -3.13 -11.47 -2.70
N VAL A 275 -2.42 -10.36 -2.86
CA VAL A 275 -1.38 -10.21 -3.89
C VAL A 275 -0.24 -11.18 -3.63
N LEU A 276 0.25 -11.28 -2.39
CA LEU A 276 1.30 -12.22 -2.00
C LEU A 276 0.93 -13.69 -2.31
N ARG A 277 -0.33 -14.04 -2.16
CA ARG A 277 -0.88 -15.38 -2.49
C ARG A 277 -1.33 -15.50 -3.94
N ARG A 278 -0.80 -14.66 -4.82
CA ARG A 278 -1.09 -14.68 -6.26
C ARG A 278 -2.60 -14.70 -6.55
N GLY A 279 -3.34 -13.88 -5.79
CA GLY A 279 -4.78 -13.69 -5.96
C GLY A 279 -5.66 -14.74 -5.30
N ALA A 280 -5.09 -15.68 -4.53
CA ALA A 280 -5.85 -16.68 -3.77
C ALA A 280 -6.13 -16.21 -2.33
N TRP A 281 -7.33 -16.49 -1.83
CA TRP A 281 -7.74 -16.23 -0.46
C TRP A 281 -8.64 -17.35 0.06
N ASN A 282 -8.28 -17.95 1.19
CA ASN A 282 -9.04 -19.06 1.83
C ASN A 282 -9.42 -20.18 0.84
N GLY A 283 -8.49 -20.58 -0.02
CA GLY A 283 -8.69 -21.65 -1.02
C GLY A 283 -9.50 -21.24 -2.25
N LYS A 284 -9.91 -19.96 -2.36
CA LYS A 284 -10.60 -19.43 -3.55
C LYS A 284 -9.67 -18.52 -4.35
N GLN A 285 -9.70 -18.64 -5.66
CA GLN A 285 -9.03 -17.70 -6.56
C GLN A 285 -9.96 -16.48 -6.76
N ILE A 286 -9.51 -15.30 -6.32
CA ILE A 286 -10.23 -14.03 -6.43
C ILE A 286 -9.77 -13.27 -7.68
N VAL A 287 -8.47 -13.25 -7.92
CA VAL A 287 -7.82 -12.64 -9.08
C VAL A 287 -6.87 -13.68 -9.67
N SER A 288 -6.81 -13.83 -10.98
CA SER A 288 -5.93 -14.84 -11.60
C SER A 288 -4.45 -14.65 -11.23
N PRO A 289 -3.68 -15.74 -11.05
CA PRO A 289 -2.24 -15.65 -10.82
C PRO A 289 -1.52 -14.91 -11.93
N THR A 290 -1.95 -15.08 -13.18
CA THR A 290 -1.40 -14.41 -14.36
C THR A 290 -1.53 -12.88 -14.25
N TRP A 291 -2.68 -12.39 -13.74
CA TRP A 291 -2.86 -10.96 -13.51
C TRP A 291 -1.95 -10.42 -12.41
N ILE A 292 -1.84 -11.13 -11.30
CA ILE A 292 -0.96 -10.74 -10.20
C ILE A 292 0.49 -10.70 -10.67
N ASP A 293 0.95 -11.74 -11.39
CA ASP A 293 2.31 -11.78 -11.93
C ASP A 293 2.56 -10.58 -12.88
N ALA A 294 1.65 -10.29 -13.80
CA ALA A 294 1.76 -9.12 -14.68
C ALA A 294 1.77 -7.79 -13.91
N SER A 295 0.98 -7.70 -12.83
CA SER A 295 0.88 -6.49 -12.01
C SER A 295 2.13 -6.24 -11.16
N THR A 296 2.84 -7.29 -10.77
CA THR A 296 3.98 -7.23 -9.84
C THR A 296 5.33 -7.54 -10.49
N THR A 297 5.41 -7.55 -11.82
CA THR A 297 6.66 -7.59 -12.59
C THR A 297 6.88 -6.29 -13.35
N PRO A 298 8.15 -5.88 -13.58
CA PRO A 298 8.45 -4.65 -14.31
C PRO A 298 7.84 -4.63 -15.71
N GLN A 299 6.97 -3.66 -15.95
CA GLN A 299 6.39 -3.38 -17.28
C GLN A 299 7.08 -2.18 -17.93
N ILE A 300 7.49 -1.21 -17.12
CA ILE A 300 8.14 0.02 -17.58
C ILE A 300 9.05 0.57 -16.45
N ASN A 301 10.07 1.36 -16.82
CA ASN A 301 10.80 2.18 -15.85
C ASN A 301 9.87 3.24 -15.29
N GLY A 302 9.74 3.30 -13.97
CA GLY A 302 8.94 4.30 -13.25
C GLY A 302 9.77 5.49 -12.82
N PHE A 303 9.42 6.05 -11.66
CA PHE A 303 10.09 7.21 -11.10
C PHE A 303 11.41 6.85 -10.43
N MET A 304 12.49 7.58 -10.73
CA MET A 304 13.83 7.39 -10.15
C MET A 304 14.34 5.94 -10.35
N VAL A 305 14.48 5.20 -9.24
CA VAL A 305 15.05 3.84 -9.19
C VAL A 305 13.98 2.74 -9.18
N PHE A 306 12.71 3.11 -9.27
CA PHE A 306 11.62 2.16 -9.21
C PHE A 306 11.16 1.75 -10.61
N PHE A 307 10.69 0.51 -10.72
CA PHE A 307 9.91 0.07 -11.86
C PHE A 307 8.41 0.17 -11.54
N TYR A 308 7.59 0.06 -12.59
CA TYR A 308 6.15 0.10 -12.48
C TYR A 308 5.52 -1.10 -13.20
N GLY A 309 4.58 -1.74 -12.52
CA GLY A 309 3.74 -2.81 -13.08
C GLY A 309 2.35 -2.28 -13.44
N TYR A 310 1.32 -3.11 -13.26
CA TYR A 310 -0.06 -2.66 -13.44
C TYR A 310 -0.58 -1.98 -12.16
N GLN A 311 -0.30 -0.67 -12.01
CA GLN A 311 -0.63 0.17 -10.85
C GLN A 311 0.06 -0.29 -9.55
N PHE A 312 1.22 -0.96 -9.66
CA PHE A 312 2.09 -1.32 -8.55
C PHE A 312 3.49 -0.76 -8.78
N TRP A 313 4.07 -0.20 -7.72
CA TRP A 313 5.46 0.19 -7.65
C TRP A 313 6.31 -1.03 -7.35
N LEU A 314 7.50 -1.11 -7.95
CA LEU A 314 8.40 -2.24 -7.81
C LEU A 314 9.77 -1.74 -7.43
N GLY A 315 10.36 -2.37 -6.44
CA GLY A 315 11.68 -1.98 -5.95
C GLY A 315 12.43 -3.15 -5.35
N ARG A 316 13.64 -2.85 -4.88
CA ARG A 316 14.57 -3.82 -4.31
C ARG A 316 15.17 -3.29 -3.02
N SER A 317 15.34 -4.16 -2.05
CA SER A 317 15.99 -3.91 -0.77
C SER A 317 17.08 -4.96 -0.51
N LEU A 318 17.80 -4.82 0.60
CA LEU A 318 18.79 -5.80 1.03
C LEU A 318 18.40 -6.37 2.39
N VAL A 319 18.47 -7.70 2.53
CA VAL A 319 18.43 -8.40 3.81
C VAL A 319 19.85 -8.96 4.04
N GLY A 320 20.61 -8.28 4.88
CA GLY A 320 22.07 -8.49 4.94
C GLY A 320 22.73 -8.13 3.62
N LYS A 321 23.28 -9.13 2.91
CA LYS A 321 23.87 -8.97 1.57
C LYS A 321 22.96 -9.50 0.45
N HIS A 322 21.79 -10.03 0.78
CA HIS A 322 20.90 -10.66 -0.19
C HIS A 322 19.86 -9.64 -0.68
N PRO A 323 19.77 -9.40 -2.00
CA PRO A 323 18.72 -8.59 -2.56
C PRO A 323 17.36 -9.30 -2.42
N VAL A 324 16.34 -8.55 -2.07
CA VAL A 324 14.95 -8.99 -2.05
C VAL A 324 14.10 -8.00 -2.83
N ASP A 325 13.32 -8.52 -3.75
CA ASP A 325 12.40 -7.72 -4.53
C ASP A 325 11.08 -7.55 -3.77
N TRP A 326 10.47 -6.39 -3.94
CA TRP A 326 9.15 -6.10 -3.41
C TRP A 326 8.30 -5.37 -4.43
N SER A 327 7.01 -5.63 -4.38
CA SER A 327 5.99 -4.79 -4.99
C SER A 327 5.27 -3.99 -3.91
N ALA A 328 4.73 -2.81 -4.30
CA ALA A 328 4.02 -2.00 -3.33
C ALA A 328 2.88 -1.20 -3.97
N ALA A 329 1.77 -1.10 -3.26
CA ALA A 329 0.77 -0.07 -3.49
C ALA A 329 1.18 1.18 -2.70
N TRP A 330 1.23 2.35 -3.38
CA TRP A 330 1.67 3.63 -2.81
C TRP A 330 0.57 4.68 -2.84
N GLY A 331 0.39 5.37 -1.72
CA GLY A 331 -0.49 6.52 -1.60
C GLY A 331 0.21 7.73 -0.99
N LEU A 332 -0.25 8.90 -1.37
CA LEU A 332 0.18 10.19 -0.81
C LEU A 332 0.09 10.16 0.72
N GLY A 333 1.02 10.82 1.40
CA GLY A 333 1.03 10.87 2.85
C GLY A 333 1.71 9.70 3.54
N GLY A 334 2.33 8.77 2.79
CA GLY A 334 3.06 7.65 3.37
C GLY A 334 2.24 6.35 3.47
N GLN A 335 1.12 6.25 2.75
CA GLN A 335 0.34 5.01 2.68
C GLN A 335 1.10 3.96 1.87
N ARG A 336 1.35 2.79 2.44
CA ARG A 336 2.10 1.72 1.78
C ARG A 336 1.54 0.35 2.12
N ILE A 337 1.45 -0.51 1.11
CA ILE A 337 1.34 -1.95 1.27
C ILE A 337 2.56 -2.53 0.57
N PHE A 338 3.56 -2.94 1.31
CA PHE A 338 4.72 -3.66 0.79
C PHE A 338 4.44 -5.14 0.75
N ILE A 339 4.74 -5.79 -0.35
CA ILE A 339 4.61 -7.24 -0.58
C ILE A 339 6.00 -7.77 -0.93
N VAL A 340 6.52 -8.69 -0.13
CA VAL A 340 7.88 -9.26 -0.27
C VAL A 340 7.76 -10.77 -0.43
N PRO A 341 7.65 -11.28 -1.68
CA PRO A 341 7.35 -12.69 -1.94
C PRO A 341 8.41 -13.66 -1.37
N ASP A 342 9.69 -13.35 -1.54
CA ASP A 342 10.80 -14.20 -1.07
C ASP A 342 10.81 -14.43 0.45
N LEU A 343 10.17 -13.55 1.20
CA LEU A 343 10.07 -13.61 2.66
C LEU A 343 8.69 -14.02 3.15
N ASP A 344 7.75 -14.27 2.22
CA ASP A 344 6.33 -14.53 2.52
C ASP A 344 5.78 -13.49 3.51
N LEU A 345 5.98 -12.19 3.18
CA LEU A 345 5.79 -11.08 4.09
C LEU A 345 4.99 -9.94 3.42
N VAL A 346 4.09 -9.35 4.21
CA VAL A 346 3.41 -8.08 3.91
C VAL A 346 3.67 -7.09 5.03
N ALA A 347 3.97 -5.85 4.69
CA ALA A 347 4.05 -4.75 5.65
C ALA A 347 3.18 -3.58 5.19
N VAL A 348 2.33 -3.09 6.09
CA VAL A 348 1.48 -1.91 5.86
C VAL A 348 1.98 -0.78 6.72
N VAL A 349 2.04 0.41 6.14
CA VAL A 349 2.29 1.66 6.85
C VAL A 349 1.20 2.65 6.46
N ASN A 350 0.55 3.26 7.45
CA ASN A 350 -0.32 4.41 7.27
C ASN A 350 0.28 5.60 8.02
N ALA A 351 0.28 6.78 7.40
CA ALA A 351 0.85 8.00 7.97
C ALA A 351 0.14 9.25 7.44
N GLY A 352 0.20 10.33 8.20
CA GLY A 352 -0.36 11.65 7.85
C GLY A 352 0.65 12.60 7.21
N LEU A 353 1.55 12.10 6.36
CA LEU A 353 2.65 12.86 5.75
C LEU A 353 2.26 13.55 4.44
N TYR A 354 1.01 14.00 4.29
CA TYR A 354 0.42 14.47 3.03
C TYR A 354 1.14 15.66 2.40
N LYS A 355 1.81 16.48 3.20
CA LYS A 355 2.55 17.69 2.75
C LYS A 355 4.04 17.62 3.12
N SER A 356 4.55 16.42 3.38
CA SER A 356 5.91 16.21 3.87
C SER A 356 6.75 15.40 2.87
N GLU A 357 7.98 15.82 2.66
CA GLU A 357 8.98 15.04 1.90
C GLU A 357 9.33 13.70 2.58
N LEU A 358 8.95 13.55 3.87
CA LEU A 358 9.15 12.31 4.63
C LEU A 358 8.22 11.18 4.20
N GLN A 359 7.18 11.45 3.41
CA GLN A 359 6.22 10.44 2.92
C GLN A 359 6.86 9.28 2.13
N GLY A 360 7.99 9.51 1.50
CA GLY A 360 8.78 8.47 0.83
C GLY A 360 9.75 7.77 1.78
N PRO A 361 10.68 8.51 2.41
CA PRO A 361 11.74 7.93 3.26
C PRO A 361 11.24 7.18 4.50
N VAL A 362 10.23 7.68 5.22
CA VAL A 362 9.77 7.06 6.48
C VAL A 362 9.23 5.65 6.29
N PRO A 363 8.30 5.37 5.36
CA PRO A 363 7.83 4.00 5.15
C PRO A 363 8.93 3.05 4.65
N LEU A 364 9.86 3.55 3.82
CA LEU A 364 11.02 2.76 3.38
C LEU A 364 11.99 2.46 4.52
N ALA A 365 12.18 3.39 5.46
CA ALA A 365 12.98 3.15 6.66
C ALA A 365 12.32 2.11 7.57
N ILE A 366 11.00 2.17 7.76
CA ILE A 366 10.23 1.15 8.49
C ILE A 366 10.45 -0.24 7.85
N LEU A 367 10.26 -0.33 6.53
CA LEU A 367 10.49 -1.58 5.80
C LEU A 367 11.93 -2.10 6.02
N ASN A 368 12.93 -1.28 5.71
CA ASN A 368 14.33 -1.73 5.62
C ASN A 368 14.99 -1.92 6.98
N GLN A 369 14.78 -0.97 7.92
CA GLN A 369 15.52 -0.95 9.19
C GLN A 369 14.87 -1.80 10.27
N TYR A 370 13.56 -2.08 10.15
CA TYR A 370 12.81 -2.82 11.17
C TYR A 370 12.19 -4.10 10.61
N VAL A 371 11.37 -4.02 9.57
CA VAL A 371 10.62 -5.19 9.09
C VAL A 371 11.53 -6.22 8.43
N LEU A 372 12.32 -5.81 7.44
CA LEU A 372 13.26 -6.71 6.75
C LEU A 372 14.41 -7.12 7.66
N ARG A 373 14.89 -6.20 8.50
CA ARG A 373 15.95 -6.53 9.47
C ARG A 373 15.49 -7.55 10.50
N ALA A 374 14.22 -7.55 10.88
CA ALA A 374 13.67 -8.53 11.82
C ALA A 374 13.75 -9.99 11.30
N THR A 375 13.88 -10.18 9.97
CA THR A 375 14.04 -11.51 9.37
C THR A 375 15.44 -12.07 9.48
N GLN A 376 16.43 -11.26 9.90
CA GLN A 376 17.80 -11.69 10.09
C GLN A 376 17.95 -12.35 11.47
N PRO A 377 18.79 -13.40 11.61
CA PRO A 377 19.17 -13.89 12.93
C PRO A 377 19.76 -12.72 13.74
N VAL A 378 19.31 -12.54 14.97
CA VAL A 378 19.94 -11.60 15.90
C VAL A 378 21.39 -12.10 16.05
N ALA A 379 22.36 -11.29 15.61
CA ALA A 379 23.77 -11.60 15.83
C ALA A 379 23.95 -11.80 17.34
N ALA A 380 24.41 -13.00 17.75
CA ALA A 380 24.77 -13.23 19.15
C ALA A 380 25.76 -12.12 19.51
N THR A 381 25.44 -11.32 20.52
CA THR A 381 26.39 -10.38 21.13
C THR A 381 27.53 -11.24 21.65
N THR A 382 28.63 -11.32 20.91
CA THR A 382 29.90 -11.80 21.47
C THR A 382 30.35 -10.72 22.42
N ASP A 383 30.03 -10.89 23.73
CA ASP A 383 30.66 -10.13 24.77
C ASP A 383 32.20 -10.38 24.62
N LYS A 384 32.90 -9.33 24.26
CA LYS A 384 34.34 -9.22 24.35
C LYS A 384 34.70 -8.42 25.57
#